data_d0c740b19920cfcb4891b71e482bae3c
#
_entry.id   d0c740b19920cfcb4891b71e482bae3c
#
_cell.length_a   1.000
_cell.length_b   1.000
_cell.length_c   1.000
_cell.angle_alpha   90.00
_cell.angle_beta   90.00
_cell.angle_gamma   90.00
#
_symmetry.space_group_name_H-M   'P 1'
#
loop_
_entity.id
_entity.type
_entity.pdbx_description
1 polymer ?
#
loop_
_entity_poly.entity_id
_entity_poly.type
_entity_poly.pdbx_seq_one_letter_code
_entity_poly.pdbx_strand_id
1 'polypeptide(L)'
;PSATSPGLTTLDDNGYFFRTAPSDARGGQILANITKDRKVKSVAITYTNNDYGKGLADVYEAAVKAHGIKVTTVIAHEDGKADYSSEVATLASAGGDAVAVIGYLDQGGKGIIQASLDSGAFDTFVLSDGMIGQSLVDAFGKDLKKSFGSMPGSTGKGAGVFAKVAQAGGIDSSGPYTGESYDAAALIVLAMQAGNSADRASIAKNVMDVANACLLYTSDAADELC
;
A
#
# COMPACT_ATOMS: atom_id res chain seq x y z
N PRO A 1 -4.39 2.73 10.06
CA PRO A 1 -4.31 1.40 9.45
C PRO A 1 -3.70 1.38 8.05
N SER A 2 -3.75 2.50 7.31
CA SER A 2 -3.30 2.58 5.90
C SER A 2 -2.25 3.67 5.64
N ALA A 3 -1.66 4.24 6.67
CA ALA A 3 -0.61 5.25 6.56
C ALA A 3 0.76 4.58 6.45
N THR A 4 1.25 4.40 5.23
CA THR A 4 2.44 3.58 4.92
C THR A 4 3.71 4.40 4.66
N SER A 5 3.62 5.74 4.48
CA SER A 5 4.78 6.58 4.19
C SER A 5 5.97 6.30 5.14
N PRO A 6 7.20 6.12 4.59
CA PRO A 6 8.38 5.84 5.39
C PRO A 6 8.72 6.94 6.41
N GLY A 7 8.44 8.20 6.07
CA GLY A 7 8.69 9.35 6.93
C GLY A 7 7.95 9.31 8.27
N LEU A 8 6.82 8.62 8.33
CA LEU A 8 6.03 8.47 9.56
C LEU A 8 6.77 7.65 10.64
N THR A 9 7.77 6.84 10.27
CA THR A 9 8.53 6.03 11.24
C THR A 9 9.43 6.90 12.14
N THR A 10 9.89 8.03 11.63
CA THR A 10 10.85 8.92 12.30
C THR A 10 10.22 10.28 12.64
N LEU A 11 8.91 10.42 12.48
CA LEU A 11 8.20 11.63 12.83
C LEU A 11 8.27 11.86 14.35
N ASP A 12 8.56 13.08 14.77
CA ASP A 12 8.42 13.48 16.17
C ASP A 12 6.93 13.72 16.47
N ASP A 13 6.28 12.69 16.94
CA ASP A 13 4.83 12.63 17.18
C ASP A 13 4.47 12.58 18.68
N ASN A 14 5.48 12.79 19.54
CA ASN A 14 5.35 12.67 20.99
C ASN A 14 4.83 11.27 21.43
N GLY A 15 5.07 10.23 20.65
CA GLY A 15 4.65 8.86 20.94
C GLY A 15 3.16 8.58 20.71
N TYR A 16 2.49 9.35 19.85
CA TYR A 16 1.07 9.19 19.56
C TYR A 16 0.76 8.56 18.20
N PHE A 17 1.76 8.31 17.38
CA PHE A 17 1.57 7.64 16.10
C PHE A 17 1.90 6.14 16.21
N PHE A 18 0.92 5.32 15.92
CA PHE A 18 1.05 3.86 15.81
C PHE A 18 0.44 3.41 14.48
N ARG A 19 0.99 2.38 13.87
CA ARG A 19 0.41 1.79 12.67
C ARG A 19 0.44 0.28 12.70
N THR A 20 -0.60 -0.33 12.17
CA THR A 20 -0.76 -1.76 11.95
C THR A 20 -0.38 -2.15 10.52
N ALA A 21 -0.33 -1.17 9.60
CA ALA A 21 0.17 -1.39 8.24
C ALA A 21 1.71 -1.41 8.19
N PRO A 22 2.33 -2.19 7.29
CA PRO A 22 3.76 -2.13 7.06
C PRO A 22 4.18 -0.80 6.42
N SER A 23 5.45 -0.42 6.61
CA SER A 23 6.01 0.76 5.96
C SER A 23 6.35 0.51 4.49
N ASP A 24 6.20 1.54 3.66
CA ASP A 24 6.64 1.56 2.26
C ASP A 24 8.16 1.42 2.10
N ALA A 25 8.93 1.65 3.15
CA ALA A 25 10.35 1.27 3.19
C ALA A 25 10.55 -0.22 2.88
N ARG A 26 9.56 -1.07 3.22
CA ARG A 26 9.52 -2.49 2.86
C ARG A 26 8.70 -2.73 1.61
N GLY A 27 7.55 -2.07 1.47
CA GLY A 27 6.63 -2.21 0.33
C GLY A 27 7.31 -1.93 -1.01
N GLY A 28 8.06 -0.83 -1.12
CA GLY A 28 8.78 -0.46 -2.33
C GLY A 28 9.87 -1.47 -2.72
N GLN A 29 10.56 -2.06 -1.74
CA GLN A 29 11.53 -3.13 -2.01
C GLN A 29 10.86 -4.41 -2.53
N ILE A 30 9.72 -4.79 -1.97
CA ILE A 30 8.95 -5.95 -2.42
C ILE A 30 8.46 -5.72 -3.85
N LEU A 31 7.89 -4.56 -4.14
CA LEU A 31 7.42 -4.20 -5.48
C LEU A 31 8.57 -4.25 -6.50
N ALA A 32 9.77 -3.76 -6.12
CA ALA A 32 10.96 -3.84 -6.98
C ALA A 32 11.42 -5.28 -7.21
N ASN A 33 11.35 -6.16 -6.21
CA ASN A 33 11.65 -7.58 -6.38
C ASN A 33 10.68 -8.24 -7.38
N ILE A 34 9.37 -7.96 -7.25
CA ILE A 34 8.36 -8.46 -8.20
C ILE A 34 8.64 -7.92 -9.60
N THR A 35 9.00 -6.64 -9.74
CA THR A 35 9.36 -6.03 -11.03
C THR A 35 10.54 -6.76 -11.69
N LYS A 36 11.56 -7.11 -10.92
CA LYS A 36 12.70 -7.92 -11.39
C LYS A 36 12.26 -9.33 -11.81
N ASP A 37 11.45 -9.99 -11.00
CA ASP A 37 10.98 -11.36 -11.26
C ASP A 37 10.11 -11.43 -12.53
N ARG A 38 9.39 -10.34 -12.82
CA ARG A 38 8.63 -10.14 -14.08
C ARG A 38 9.51 -9.78 -15.26
N LYS A 39 10.85 -9.68 -15.07
CA LYS A 39 11.86 -9.42 -16.11
C LYS A 39 11.70 -8.06 -16.81
N VAL A 40 11.11 -7.09 -16.15
CA VAL A 40 11.07 -5.70 -16.61
C VAL A 40 12.50 -5.16 -16.60
N LYS A 41 12.93 -4.51 -17.67
CA LYS A 41 14.29 -4.00 -17.83
C LYS A 41 14.38 -2.49 -17.71
N SER A 42 13.26 -1.82 -17.99
CA SER A 42 13.16 -0.37 -17.89
C SER A 42 11.77 0.05 -17.40
N VAL A 43 11.70 1.02 -16.53
CA VAL A 43 10.46 1.50 -15.92
C VAL A 43 10.42 3.03 -15.89
N ALA A 44 9.32 3.60 -16.34
CA ALA A 44 8.95 4.98 -16.04
C ALA A 44 8.15 4.99 -14.72
N ILE A 45 8.29 6.01 -13.90
CA ILE A 45 7.62 6.11 -12.60
C ILE A 45 6.79 7.37 -12.56
N THR A 46 5.52 7.24 -12.19
CA THR A 46 4.70 8.39 -11.81
C THR A 46 4.12 8.17 -10.42
N TYR A 47 4.04 9.24 -9.62
CA TYR A 47 3.56 9.16 -8.25
C TYR A 47 2.65 10.34 -7.90
N THR A 48 1.63 10.09 -7.06
CA THR A 48 0.78 11.17 -6.52
C THR A 48 1.62 12.17 -5.73
N ASN A 49 1.42 13.47 -5.96
CA ASN A 49 2.23 14.55 -5.41
C ASN A 49 1.94 14.79 -3.92
N ASN A 50 2.24 13.82 -3.09
CA ASN A 50 2.15 13.89 -1.64
C ASN A 50 3.24 13.03 -0.97
N ASP A 51 3.31 13.06 0.37
CA ASP A 51 4.34 12.34 1.14
C ASP A 51 4.27 10.81 1.00
N TYR A 52 3.08 10.23 0.76
CA TYR A 52 2.95 8.81 0.45
C TYR A 52 3.57 8.49 -0.91
N GLY A 53 3.07 9.15 -1.97
CA GLY A 53 3.53 8.86 -3.32
C GLY A 53 5.03 9.10 -3.50
N LYS A 54 5.53 10.24 -2.99
CA LYS A 54 6.96 10.57 -3.05
C LYS A 54 7.80 9.56 -2.28
N GLY A 55 7.42 9.23 -1.05
CA GLY A 55 8.18 8.32 -0.19
C GLY A 55 8.27 6.91 -0.77
N LEU A 56 7.17 6.35 -1.28
CA LEU A 56 7.16 5.04 -1.94
C LEU A 56 7.93 5.07 -3.26
N ALA A 57 7.80 6.14 -4.06
CA ALA A 57 8.52 6.29 -5.32
C ALA A 57 10.05 6.30 -5.11
N ASP A 58 10.53 7.03 -4.10
CA ASP A 58 11.96 7.09 -3.77
C ASP A 58 12.52 5.70 -3.38
N VAL A 59 11.79 4.95 -2.55
CA VAL A 59 12.20 3.59 -2.15
C VAL A 59 12.18 2.64 -3.35
N TYR A 60 11.11 2.68 -4.14
CA TYR A 60 10.97 1.84 -5.32
C TYR A 60 12.05 2.14 -6.37
N GLU A 61 12.29 3.43 -6.67
CA GLU A 61 13.32 3.86 -7.60
C GLU A 61 14.71 3.35 -7.19
N ALA A 62 15.07 3.54 -5.92
CA ALA A 62 16.36 3.06 -5.42
C ALA A 62 16.49 1.53 -5.53
N ALA A 63 15.42 0.80 -5.20
CA ALA A 63 15.43 -0.66 -5.22
C ALA A 63 15.47 -1.24 -6.65
N VAL A 64 14.73 -0.69 -7.62
CA VAL A 64 14.80 -1.16 -9.02
C VAL A 64 16.16 -0.85 -9.63
N LYS A 65 16.77 0.30 -9.32
CA LYS A 65 18.13 0.63 -9.74
C LYS A 65 19.16 -0.37 -9.17
N ALA A 66 19.02 -0.75 -7.89
CA ALA A 66 19.87 -1.76 -7.26
C ALA A 66 19.74 -3.14 -7.93
N HIS A 67 18.60 -3.44 -8.54
CA HIS A 67 18.37 -4.63 -9.36
C HIS A 67 18.88 -4.51 -10.81
N GLY A 68 19.48 -3.39 -11.20
CA GLY A 68 19.96 -3.13 -12.56
C GLY A 68 18.83 -2.79 -13.54
N ILE A 69 17.64 -2.46 -13.07
CA ILE A 69 16.52 -2.02 -13.89
C ILE A 69 16.70 -0.52 -14.18
N LYS A 70 16.60 -0.13 -15.46
CA LYS A 70 16.73 1.26 -15.86
C LYS A 70 15.47 2.04 -15.47
N VAL A 71 15.63 3.09 -14.67
CA VAL A 71 14.57 4.10 -14.47
C VAL A 71 14.70 5.13 -15.57
N THR A 72 13.67 5.28 -16.38
CA THR A 72 13.68 6.19 -17.55
C THR A 72 13.32 7.60 -17.17
N THR A 73 12.34 7.77 -16.30
CA THR A 73 11.91 9.05 -15.73
C THR A 73 11.15 8.83 -14.41
N VAL A 74 11.08 9.88 -13.59
CA VAL A 74 10.26 9.93 -12.37
C VAL A 74 9.56 11.27 -12.37
N ILE A 75 8.21 11.27 -12.39
CA ILE A 75 7.40 12.49 -12.38
C ILE A 75 6.27 12.39 -11.35
N ALA A 76 5.93 13.52 -10.76
CA ALA A 76 4.74 13.64 -9.94
C ALA A 76 3.49 13.85 -10.82
N HIS A 77 2.34 13.38 -10.35
CA HIS A 77 1.04 13.75 -10.88
C HIS A 77 0.14 14.28 -9.76
N GLU A 78 -0.75 15.19 -10.12
CA GLU A 78 -1.73 15.73 -9.19
C GLU A 78 -2.98 14.84 -9.17
N ASP A 79 -3.56 14.67 -7.97
CA ASP A 79 -4.81 13.95 -7.79
C ASP A 79 -6.02 14.73 -8.35
N GLY A 80 -7.05 14.00 -8.78
CA GLY A 80 -8.35 14.58 -9.14
C GLY A 80 -8.38 15.37 -10.44
N LYS A 81 -7.36 15.27 -11.30
CA LYS A 81 -7.39 15.89 -12.65
C LYS A 81 -8.40 15.19 -13.55
N ALA A 82 -9.02 15.95 -14.43
CA ALA A 82 -9.92 15.41 -15.46
C ALA A 82 -9.17 14.70 -16.60
N ASP A 83 -7.90 15.03 -16.84
CA ASP A 83 -7.08 14.49 -17.93
C ASP A 83 -5.61 14.35 -17.50
N TYR A 84 -4.99 13.24 -17.89
CA TYR A 84 -3.59 12.88 -17.61
C TYR A 84 -2.75 12.69 -18.88
N SER A 85 -3.24 13.15 -20.03
CA SER A 85 -2.55 12.99 -21.33
C SER A 85 -1.16 13.65 -21.33
N SER A 86 -0.99 14.77 -20.62
CA SER A 86 0.30 15.46 -20.53
C SER A 86 1.35 14.68 -19.74
N GLU A 87 0.95 14.08 -18.60
CA GLU A 87 1.81 13.22 -17.80
C GLU A 87 2.19 11.97 -18.60
N VAL A 88 1.21 11.33 -19.24
CA VAL A 88 1.43 10.14 -20.06
C VAL A 88 2.33 10.46 -21.27
N ALA A 89 2.17 11.61 -21.93
CA ALA A 89 3.06 12.02 -23.01
C ALA A 89 4.52 12.18 -22.54
N THR A 90 4.72 12.73 -21.34
CA THR A 90 6.05 12.86 -20.73
C THR A 90 6.66 11.48 -20.42
N LEU A 91 5.87 10.57 -19.83
CA LEU A 91 6.30 9.20 -19.57
C LEU A 91 6.63 8.44 -20.84
N ALA A 92 5.78 8.57 -21.87
CA ALA A 92 5.96 7.95 -23.19
C ALA A 92 7.23 8.43 -23.90
N SER A 93 7.53 9.72 -23.80
CA SER A 93 8.75 10.31 -24.38
C SER A 93 10.02 9.75 -23.75
N ALA A 94 9.99 9.41 -22.46
CA ALA A 94 11.08 8.76 -21.76
C ALA A 94 11.17 7.25 -22.07
N GLY A 95 10.05 6.64 -22.45
CA GLY A 95 9.92 5.22 -22.75
C GLY A 95 10.03 4.32 -21.52
N GLY A 96 10.03 3.02 -21.77
CA GLY A 96 10.13 1.98 -20.74
C GLY A 96 9.33 0.74 -21.11
N ASP A 97 9.69 -0.42 -20.53
CA ASP A 97 8.92 -1.66 -20.69
C ASP A 97 7.62 -1.64 -19.88
N ALA A 98 7.58 -0.80 -18.84
CA ALA A 98 6.44 -0.65 -17.95
C ALA A 98 6.40 0.77 -17.39
N VAL A 99 5.23 1.17 -16.90
CA VAL A 99 5.05 2.36 -16.06
C VAL A 99 4.63 1.95 -14.65
N ALA A 100 5.34 2.44 -13.65
CA ALA A 100 4.92 2.32 -12.26
C ALA A 100 3.97 3.47 -11.93
N VAL A 101 2.77 3.13 -11.48
CA VAL A 101 1.75 4.08 -11.04
C VAL A 101 1.63 3.97 -9.52
N ILE A 102 2.18 4.94 -8.82
CA ILE A 102 2.20 5.01 -7.36
C ILE A 102 1.23 6.10 -6.94
N GLY A 103 0.08 5.72 -6.44
CA GLY A 103 -0.98 6.68 -6.12
C GLY A 103 -2.27 6.01 -5.68
N TYR A 104 -3.36 6.70 -5.95
CA TYR A 104 -4.70 6.25 -5.58
C TYR A 104 -5.55 5.97 -6.81
N LEU A 105 -6.22 4.82 -6.77
CA LEU A 105 -7.01 4.29 -7.87
C LEU A 105 -8.03 5.32 -8.42
N ASP A 106 -8.85 5.89 -7.53
CA ASP A 106 -9.96 6.78 -7.91
C ASP A 106 -9.58 8.27 -7.88
N GLN A 107 -8.33 8.63 -7.56
CA GLN A 107 -7.89 10.03 -7.50
C GLN A 107 -6.97 10.44 -8.66
N GLY A 108 -6.64 9.50 -9.54
CA GLY A 108 -5.79 9.78 -10.71
C GLY A 108 -5.27 8.54 -11.40
N GLY A 109 -5.09 7.46 -10.65
CA GLY A 109 -4.48 6.24 -11.14
C GLY A 109 -5.21 5.62 -12.34
N LYS A 110 -6.55 5.55 -12.30
CA LYS A 110 -7.35 5.11 -13.46
C LYS A 110 -7.17 6.00 -14.68
N GLY A 111 -7.10 7.32 -14.48
CA GLY A 111 -6.91 8.27 -15.56
C GLY A 111 -5.56 8.10 -16.27
N ILE A 112 -4.49 7.84 -15.51
CA ILE A 112 -3.16 7.55 -16.05
C ILE A 112 -3.15 6.24 -16.85
N ILE A 113 -3.78 5.19 -16.31
CA ILE A 113 -3.90 3.90 -17.01
C ILE A 113 -4.70 4.08 -18.30
N GLN A 114 -5.86 4.75 -18.24
CA GLN A 114 -6.70 5.00 -19.42
C GLN A 114 -5.93 5.77 -20.49
N ALA A 115 -5.31 6.91 -20.15
CA ALA A 115 -4.54 7.71 -21.10
C ALA A 115 -3.34 6.94 -21.70
N SER A 116 -2.71 6.04 -20.90
CA SER A 116 -1.63 5.18 -21.39
C SER A 116 -2.12 4.15 -22.40
N LEU A 117 -3.27 3.55 -22.17
CA LEU A 117 -3.90 2.58 -23.07
C LEU A 117 -4.40 3.26 -24.35
N ASP A 118 -5.07 4.40 -24.23
CA ASP A 118 -5.63 5.14 -25.37
C ASP A 118 -4.56 5.65 -26.32
N SER A 119 -3.43 6.10 -25.77
CA SER A 119 -2.27 6.54 -26.56
C SER A 119 -1.37 5.41 -27.06
N GLY A 120 -1.55 4.19 -26.53
CA GLY A 120 -0.65 3.05 -26.78
C GLY A 120 0.74 3.23 -26.16
N ALA A 121 0.91 4.15 -25.21
CA ALA A 121 2.20 4.46 -24.58
C ALA A 121 2.72 3.31 -23.72
N PHE A 122 1.84 2.71 -22.91
CA PHE A 122 2.15 1.57 -22.04
C PHE A 122 0.98 0.59 -21.98
N ASP A 123 1.31 -0.70 -21.88
CA ASP A 123 0.36 -1.81 -21.66
C ASP A 123 0.73 -2.66 -20.44
N THR A 124 1.76 -2.28 -19.74
CA THR A 124 2.28 -2.97 -18.56
C THR A 124 2.42 -1.98 -17.41
N PHE A 125 1.62 -2.21 -16.36
CA PHE A 125 1.55 -1.33 -15.20
C PHE A 125 2.09 -2.03 -13.97
N VAL A 126 2.97 -1.34 -13.24
CA VAL A 126 3.43 -1.72 -11.91
C VAL A 126 2.65 -0.89 -10.90
N LEU A 127 1.87 -1.55 -10.06
CA LEU A 127 0.83 -0.90 -9.26
C LEU A 127 1.17 -0.94 -7.77
N SER A 128 1.14 0.22 -7.12
CA SER A 128 1.24 0.31 -5.66
C SER A 128 -0.05 -0.18 -4.99
N ASP A 129 0.00 -0.33 -3.68
CA ASP A 129 -1.12 -0.76 -2.84
C ASP A 129 -2.38 0.11 -3.01
N GLY A 130 -2.22 1.43 -3.08
CA GLY A 130 -3.33 2.38 -3.32
C GLY A 130 -3.98 2.26 -4.71
N MET A 131 -3.37 1.49 -5.61
CA MET A 131 -3.89 1.19 -6.94
C MET A 131 -4.65 -0.14 -7.03
N ILE A 132 -4.66 -0.94 -5.95
CA ILE A 132 -5.28 -2.28 -5.95
C ILE A 132 -6.72 -2.18 -5.47
N GLY A 133 -7.66 -2.65 -6.29
CA GLY A 133 -9.07 -2.67 -5.94
C GLY A 133 -9.94 -3.27 -7.05
N GLN A 134 -11.14 -3.73 -6.70
CA GLN A 134 -12.06 -4.35 -7.65
C GLN A 134 -12.42 -3.41 -8.80
N SER A 135 -12.58 -2.12 -8.52
CA SER A 135 -12.94 -1.12 -9.53
C SER A 135 -11.85 -0.92 -10.61
N LEU A 136 -10.59 -1.31 -10.36
CA LEU A 136 -9.55 -1.37 -11.38
C LEU A 136 -9.82 -2.50 -12.37
N VAL A 137 -10.14 -3.69 -11.84
CA VAL A 137 -10.44 -4.86 -12.65
C VAL A 137 -11.73 -4.65 -13.46
N ASP A 138 -12.73 -4.03 -12.85
CA ASP A 138 -13.99 -3.72 -13.51
C ASP A 138 -13.78 -2.73 -14.69
N ALA A 139 -12.89 -1.74 -14.52
CA ALA A 139 -12.62 -0.74 -15.54
C ALA A 139 -11.77 -1.27 -16.71
N PHE A 140 -10.71 -2.04 -16.42
CA PHE A 140 -9.68 -2.37 -17.42
C PHE A 140 -9.52 -3.87 -17.67
N GLY A 141 -10.00 -4.73 -16.80
CA GLY A 141 -10.11 -6.17 -16.97
C GLY A 141 -8.95 -6.82 -17.74
N LYS A 142 -9.21 -7.21 -18.99
CA LYS A 142 -8.26 -7.89 -19.86
C LYS A 142 -7.01 -7.08 -20.22
N ASP A 143 -7.09 -5.75 -20.16
CA ASP A 143 -5.99 -4.87 -20.54
C ASP A 143 -4.88 -4.82 -19.48
N LEU A 144 -5.18 -5.35 -18.27
CA LEU A 144 -4.22 -5.49 -17.16
C LEU A 144 -3.46 -6.82 -17.15
N LYS A 145 -3.58 -7.68 -18.16
CA LYS A 145 -2.99 -9.04 -18.15
C LYS A 145 -1.48 -9.10 -17.92
N LYS A 146 -0.76 -8.05 -18.31
CA LYS A 146 0.68 -7.94 -18.12
C LYS A 146 1.02 -7.18 -16.82
N SER A 147 0.04 -6.53 -16.21
CA SER A 147 0.21 -5.69 -15.05
C SER A 147 0.30 -6.50 -13.77
N PHE A 148 0.94 -5.94 -12.76
CA PHE A 148 1.12 -6.56 -11.46
C PHE A 148 1.31 -5.47 -10.40
N GLY A 149 1.13 -5.85 -9.15
CA GLY A 149 1.32 -4.94 -8.03
C GLY A 149 1.49 -5.70 -6.73
N SER A 150 1.58 -4.96 -5.65
CA SER A 150 1.62 -5.51 -4.30
C SER A 150 0.78 -4.66 -3.36
N MET A 151 0.17 -5.32 -2.40
CA MET A 151 -0.53 -4.67 -1.31
C MET A 151 -0.23 -5.40 0.00
N PRO A 152 -0.29 -4.74 1.15
CA PRO A 152 -0.26 -5.39 2.44
C PRO A 152 -1.38 -6.43 2.58
N GLY A 153 -1.11 -7.46 3.36
CA GLY A 153 -2.10 -8.48 3.66
C GLY A 153 -1.56 -9.49 4.66
N SER A 154 -2.43 -10.09 5.42
CA SER A 154 -2.11 -11.16 6.36
C SER A 154 -2.42 -12.53 5.75
N THR A 155 -1.48 -13.46 5.88
CA THR A 155 -1.64 -14.85 5.41
C THR A 155 -1.65 -15.86 6.56
N GLY A 156 -1.56 -15.39 7.80
CA GLY A 156 -1.54 -16.23 9.00
C GLY A 156 -2.93 -16.79 9.38
N LYS A 157 -2.97 -17.63 10.44
CA LYS A 157 -4.22 -18.20 10.98
C LYS A 157 -5.23 -17.10 11.34
N GLY A 158 -4.78 -15.96 11.87
CA GLY A 158 -5.60 -14.80 12.22
C GLY A 158 -6.39 -14.22 11.03
N ALA A 159 -5.84 -14.27 9.81
CA ALA A 159 -6.56 -13.82 8.62
C ALA A 159 -7.85 -14.63 8.37
N GLY A 160 -7.81 -15.95 8.61
CA GLY A 160 -8.98 -16.81 8.49
C GLY A 160 -10.02 -16.58 9.58
N VAL A 161 -9.60 -16.20 10.79
CA VAL A 161 -10.49 -15.80 11.89
C VAL A 161 -11.15 -14.46 11.54
N PHE A 162 -10.35 -13.48 11.13
CA PHE A 162 -10.86 -12.16 10.71
C PHE A 162 -11.89 -12.29 9.58
N ALA A 163 -11.62 -13.09 8.56
CA ALA A 163 -12.55 -13.27 7.44
C ALA A 163 -13.93 -13.77 7.91
N LYS A 164 -13.99 -14.68 8.90
CA LYS A 164 -15.26 -15.15 9.47
C LYS A 164 -15.98 -14.06 10.27
N VAL A 165 -15.23 -13.30 11.07
CA VAL A 165 -15.80 -12.17 11.84
C VAL A 165 -16.34 -11.10 10.90
N ALA A 166 -15.59 -10.72 9.89
CA ALA A 166 -16.01 -9.75 8.87
C ALA A 166 -17.27 -10.23 8.13
N GLN A 167 -17.32 -11.48 7.70
CA GLN A 167 -18.48 -12.08 7.05
C GLN A 167 -19.71 -12.05 7.97
N ALA A 168 -19.56 -12.38 9.25
CA ALA A 168 -20.65 -12.32 10.21
C ALA A 168 -21.18 -10.89 10.42
N GLY A 169 -20.30 -9.89 10.27
CA GLY A 169 -20.65 -8.46 10.31
C GLY A 169 -21.11 -7.88 8.97
N GLY A 170 -21.20 -8.68 7.90
CA GLY A 170 -21.59 -8.20 6.57
C GLY A 170 -20.51 -7.33 5.88
N ILE A 171 -19.24 -7.50 6.29
CA ILE A 171 -18.10 -6.72 5.76
C ILE A 171 -17.30 -7.59 4.79
N ASP A 172 -16.96 -7.02 3.63
CA ASP A 172 -16.02 -7.64 2.70
C ASP A 172 -14.59 -7.51 3.25
N SER A 173 -13.97 -8.65 3.57
CA SER A 173 -12.60 -8.71 4.10
C SER A 173 -11.51 -8.74 3.02
N SER A 174 -11.87 -8.75 1.74
CA SER A 174 -10.92 -8.88 0.63
C SER A 174 -10.23 -7.57 0.24
N GLY A 175 -10.77 -6.43 0.67
CA GLY A 175 -10.22 -5.12 0.37
C GLY A 175 -8.89 -4.84 1.07
N PRO A 176 -8.03 -3.97 0.50
CA PRO A 176 -6.78 -3.58 1.15
C PRO A 176 -7.03 -2.94 2.52
N TYR A 177 -6.17 -3.23 3.46
CA TYR A 177 -6.18 -2.67 4.83
C TYR A 177 -7.40 -3.01 5.70
N THR A 178 -8.26 -3.93 5.31
CA THR A 178 -9.42 -4.33 6.13
C THR A 178 -8.99 -5.02 7.42
N GLY A 179 -8.03 -5.95 7.35
CA GLY A 179 -7.43 -6.61 8.50
C GLY A 179 -6.68 -5.65 9.41
N GLU A 180 -5.85 -4.81 8.83
CA GLU A 180 -5.07 -3.78 9.54
C GLU A 180 -5.99 -2.77 10.24
N SER A 181 -7.15 -2.46 9.68
CA SER A 181 -8.14 -1.57 10.29
C SER A 181 -8.81 -2.23 11.50
N TYR A 182 -9.13 -3.51 11.38
CA TYR A 182 -9.64 -4.30 12.50
C TYR A 182 -8.63 -4.37 13.65
N ASP A 183 -7.38 -4.68 13.34
CA ASP A 183 -6.30 -4.77 14.33
C ASP A 183 -6.05 -3.43 15.02
N ALA A 184 -6.07 -2.32 14.27
CA ALA A 184 -5.92 -0.98 14.84
C ALA A 184 -7.04 -0.66 15.83
N ALA A 185 -8.29 -0.97 15.50
CA ALA A 185 -9.42 -0.77 16.38
C ALA A 185 -9.33 -1.68 17.63
N ALA A 186 -8.98 -2.95 17.45
CA ALA A 186 -8.82 -3.90 18.54
C ALA A 186 -7.73 -3.45 19.53
N LEU A 187 -6.56 -3.02 19.04
CA LEU A 187 -5.47 -2.51 19.88
C LEU A 187 -5.89 -1.29 20.69
N ILE A 188 -6.64 -0.36 20.10
CA ILE A 188 -7.14 0.80 20.82
C ILE A 188 -8.09 0.38 21.96
N VAL A 189 -9.06 -0.50 21.67
CA VAL A 189 -10.03 -0.97 22.68
C VAL A 189 -9.32 -1.74 23.80
N LEU A 190 -8.39 -2.63 23.47
CA LEU A 190 -7.62 -3.38 24.47
C LEU A 190 -6.71 -2.45 25.30
N ALA A 191 -6.11 -1.43 24.72
CA ALA A 191 -5.32 -0.43 25.43
C ALA A 191 -6.18 0.42 26.39
N MET A 192 -7.41 0.77 25.99
CA MET A 192 -8.40 1.42 26.87
C MET A 192 -8.75 0.52 28.05
N GLN A 193 -8.98 -0.75 27.83
CA GLN A 193 -9.28 -1.72 28.87
C GLN A 193 -8.09 -1.92 29.83
N ALA A 194 -6.88 -2.06 29.30
CA ALA A 194 -5.66 -2.23 30.10
C ALA A 194 -5.38 -1.01 30.98
N GLY A 195 -5.63 0.19 30.46
CA GLY A 195 -5.47 1.46 31.21
C GLY A 195 -6.68 1.85 32.03
N ASN A 196 -7.79 1.12 31.96
CA ASN A 196 -9.10 1.48 32.53
C ASN A 196 -9.47 2.95 32.23
N SER A 197 -9.19 3.43 31.04
CA SER A 197 -9.36 4.82 30.64
C SER A 197 -9.49 4.94 29.11
N ALA A 198 -10.35 5.87 28.69
CA ALA A 198 -10.47 6.28 27.28
C ALA A 198 -9.60 7.52 26.96
N ASP A 199 -8.80 7.99 27.91
CA ASP A 199 -7.93 9.12 27.69
C ASP A 199 -6.82 8.79 26.70
N ARG A 200 -6.57 9.71 25.78
CA ARG A 200 -5.57 9.57 24.71
C ARG A 200 -4.18 9.19 25.22
N ALA A 201 -3.75 9.83 26.33
CA ALA A 201 -2.45 9.56 26.92
C ALA A 201 -2.38 8.14 27.54
N SER A 202 -3.47 7.68 28.16
CA SER A 202 -3.58 6.32 28.69
C SER A 202 -3.53 5.28 27.57
N ILE A 203 -4.25 5.51 26.47
CA ILE A 203 -4.24 4.62 25.30
C ILE A 203 -2.81 4.52 24.73
N ALA A 204 -2.18 5.67 24.45
CA ALA A 204 -0.82 5.69 23.88
C ALA A 204 0.21 4.95 24.75
N LYS A 205 0.09 5.06 26.07
CA LYS A 205 0.96 4.36 27.03
C LYS A 205 0.79 2.84 26.98
N ASN A 206 -0.42 2.33 26.74
CA ASN A 206 -0.73 0.91 26.87
C ASN A 206 -0.73 0.17 25.52
N VAL A 207 -0.81 0.84 24.37
CA VAL A 207 -1.00 0.20 23.06
C VAL A 207 0.15 -0.75 22.73
N MET A 208 1.40 -0.40 23.01
CA MET A 208 2.56 -1.25 22.71
C MET A 208 2.65 -2.45 23.64
N ASP A 209 2.30 -2.28 24.92
CA ASP A 209 2.27 -3.39 25.86
C ASP A 209 1.22 -4.44 25.49
N VAL A 210 0.03 -3.97 25.07
CA VAL A 210 -1.04 -4.83 24.55
C VAL A 210 -0.59 -5.57 23.31
N ALA A 211 0.00 -4.88 22.34
CA ALA A 211 0.49 -5.48 21.10
C ALA A 211 1.56 -6.54 21.36
N ASN A 212 2.50 -6.27 22.27
CA ASN A 212 3.58 -7.20 22.62
C ASN A 212 3.08 -8.37 23.47
N ALA A 213 2.11 -8.16 24.36
CA ALA A 213 1.51 -9.24 25.16
C ALA A 213 0.82 -10.27 24.25
N CYS A 214 0.14 -9.83 23.21
CA CYS A 214 -0.46 -10.71 22.20
C CYS A 214 0.61 -11.56 21.48
N LEU A 215 1.79 -11.01 21.20
CA LEU A 215 2.91 -11.74 20.60
C LEU A 215 3.58 -12.75 21.58
N LEU A 216 3.60 -12.45 22.87
CA LEU A 216 4.19 -13.34 23.88
C LEU A 216 3.31 -14.57 24.19
N TYR A 217 2.01 -14.46 23.94
CA TYR A 217 1.08 -15.56 24.14
C TYR A 217 0.96 -16.52 22.94
N THR A 218 1.63 -16.27 21.82
CA THR A 218 1.53 -17.10 20.61
C THR A 218 2.27 -18.45 20.70
N SER A 219 2.84 -18.83 21.86
CA SER A 219 3.51 -20.10 21.95
C SER A 219 2.65 -21.29 22.37
N ASP A 220 1.51 -21.17 23.07
CA ASP A 220 0.62 -22.33 23.31
C ASP A 220 -0.82 -22.04 23.79
N ALA A 221 -1.11 -20.86 24.35
CA ALA A 221 -2.44 -20.56 24.91
C ALA A 221 -3.18 -19.40 24.23
N ALA A 222 -2.52 -18.67 23.34
CA ALA A 222 -3.06 -17.47 22.71
C ALA A 222 -3.75 -17.75 21.36
N ASP A 223 -3.76 -18.98 20.90
CA ASP A 223 -4.55 -19.40 19.73
C ASP A 223 -6.08 -19.21 19.96
N GLU A 224 -6.51 -18.89 21.18
CA GLU A 224 -7.93 -18.70 21.53
C GLU A 224 -8.31 -17.22 21.80
N LEU A 225 -7.35 -16.31 21.94
CA LEU A 225 -7.62 -14.92 22.37
C LEU A 225 -7.02 -13.83 21.45
N CYS A 226 -6.24 -14.17 20.43
CA CYS A 226 -5.70 -13.23 19.44
C CYS A 226 -6.11 -13.56 18.02
#